data_b2be09aecb7d93966cbb2228f1162070
#
_entry.id   b2be09aecb7d93966cbb2228f1162070
#
_cell.length_a   1.000
_cell.length_b   1.000
_cell.length_c   1.000
_cell.angle_alpha   90.00
_cell.angle_beta   90.00
_cell.angle_gamma   90.00
#
_symmetry.space_group_name_H-M   'P 1'
#
loop_
_entity.id
_entity.type
_entity.pdbx_description
1 polymer ?
#
loop_
_entity_poly.entity_id
_entity_poly.type
_entity_poly.pdbx_seq_one_letter_code
_entity_poly.pdbx_strand_id
1 'polypeptide(L)'
;MTYKLVLLRHGESQWNAMNLFTGWVDVPLSEKGVEEAKRGGRLLVDAGLLPDVVHTSVLRRAIATANLALDVADRHWIPVKRSWRLNERHYGALQGKDKKETLQAYGEEQFMLWRRSYDVPPPPVEIGS
;
A
#
# COMPACT_ATOMS: atom_id res chain seq x y z
N MET A 1 27.03 15.27 -6.14
CA MET A 1 25.73 15.43 -5.50
C MET A 1 25.11 14.06 -5.30
N THR A 2 24.65 13.76 -4.12
CA THR A 2 24.08 12.47 -3.80
C THR A 2 22.57 12.58 -3.63
N TYR A 3 21.81 11.76 -4.37
CA TYR A 3 20.37 11.67 -4.20
C TYR A 3 20.05 10.57 -3.22
N LYS A 4 18.99 10.77 -2.43
CA LYS A 4 18.51 9.76 -1.49
C LYS A 4 17.10 9.32 -1.87
N LEU A 5 16.88 8.02 -1.91
CA LEU A 5 15.56 7.45 -2.15
C LEU A 5 15.06 6.84 -0.85
N VAL A 6 13.89 7.28 -0.42
CA VAL A 6 13.20 6.73 0.75
C VAL A 6 11.97 5.98 0.27
N LEU A 7 11.84 4.74 0.67
CA LEU A 7 10.66 3.92 0.40
C LEU A 7 9.83 3.81 1.67
N LEU A 8 8.65 4.39 1.66
CA LEU A 8 7.72 4.36 2.78
C LEU A 8 6.51 3.51 2.40
N ARG A 9 6.29 2.43 3.15
CA ARG A 9 5.11 1.60 2.99
C ARG A 9 3.92 2.25 3.68
N HIS A 10 2.72 2.13 3.08
CA HIS A 10 1.50 2.60 3.73
C HIS A 10 1.23 1.82 5.02
N GLY A 11 0.49 2.43 5.93
CA GLY A 11 0.07 1.79 7.16
C GLY A 11 -1.02 0.74 6.94
N GLU A 12 -1.48 0.12 8.02
CA GLU A 12 -2.53 -0.89 7.98
C GLU A 12 -3.81 -0.31 7.36
N SER A 13 -4.35 -0.99 6.34
CA SER A 13 -5.66 -0.67 5.78
C SER A 13 -6.76 -1.41 6.54
N GLN A 14 -8.02 -0.98 6.35
CA GLN A 14 -9.16 -1.67 6.95
C GLN A 14 -9.23 -3.14 6.51
N TRP A 15 -8.90 -3.44 5.26
CA TRP A 15 -8.87 -4.81 4.76
C TRP A 15 -7.66 -5.60 5.24
N ASN A 16 -6.51 -4.97 5.48
CA ASN A 16 -5.40 -5.64 6.16
C ASN A 16 -5.81 -6.10 7.57
N ALA A 17 -6.54 -5.26 8.28
CA ALA A 17 -7.06 -5.61 9.61
C ALA A 17 -8.03 -6.80 9.57
N MET A 18 -8.77 -6.96 8.47
CA MET A 18 -9.70 -8.08 8.25
C MET A 18 -9.04 -9.26 7.52
N ASN A 19 -7.74 -9.19 7.23
CA ASN A 19 -6.98 -10.23 6.52
C ASN A 19 -7.52 -10.54 5.11
N LEU A 20 -7.92 -9.51 4.38
CA LEU A 20 -8.43 -9.63 3.01
C LEU A 20 -7.39 -9.22 1.97
N PHE A 21 -7.44 -9.82 0.79
CA PHE A 21 -6.66 -9.35 -0.35
C PHE A 21 -7.18 -8.00 -0.81
N THR A 22 -6.30 -7.02 -0.91
CA THR A 22 -6.69 -5.64 -1.25
C THR A 22 -6.39 -5.29 -2.70
N GLY A 23 -5.12 -5.30 -3.08
CA GLY A 23 -4.70 -4.95 -4.44
C GLY A 23 -5.11 -3.52 -4.81
N TRP A 24 -5.92 -3.39 -5.86
CA TRP A 24 -6.37 -2.09 -6.37
C TRP A 24 -7.69 -1.60 -5.78
N VAL A 25 -8.33 -2.37 -4.90
CA VAL A 25 -9.52 -1.89 -4.20
C VAL A 25 -9.11 -0.71 -3.32
N ASP A 26 -9.82 0.40 -3.44
CA ASP A 26 -9.43 1.68 -2.83
C ASP A 26 -9.91 1.80 -1.39
N VAL A 27 -9.34 0.94 -0.55
CA VAL A 27 -9.69 0.84 0.87
C VAL A 27 -8.87 1.85 1.69
N PRO A 28 -9.51 2.58 2.61
CA PRO A 28 -8.78 3.54 3.45
C PRO A 28 -7.91 2.86 4.52
N LEU A 29 -7.07 3.64 5.17
CA LEU A 29 -6.30 3.19 6.31
C LEU A 29 -7.23 2.90 7.50
N SER A 30 -6.85 1.91 8.34
CA SER A 30 -7.44 1.74 9.66
C SER A 30 -6.91 2.83 10.61
N GLU A 31 -7.48 2.92 11.82
CA GLU A 31 -6.97 3.87 12.84
C GLU A 31 -5.49 3.59 13.15
N LYS A 32 -5.12 2.32 13.25
CA LYS A 32 -3.73 1.91 13.45
C LYS A 32 -2.84 2.36 12.28
N GLY A 33 -3.33 2.22 11.04
CA GLY A 33 -2.61 2.65 9.85
C GLY A 33 -2.35 4.15 9.81
N VAL A 34 -3.29 4.95 10.28
CA VAL A 34 -3.13 6.40 10.42
C VAL A 34 -1.99 6.72 11.40
N GLU A 35 -1.96 6.07 12.55
CA GLU A 35 -0.89 6.27 13.54
C GLU A 35 0.47 5.81 13.01
N GLU A 36 0.50 4.70 12.27
CA GLU A 36 1.71 4.21 11.62
C GLU A 36 2.26 5.21 10.60
N ALA A 37 1.38 5.84 9.82
CA ALA A 37 1.78 6.86 8.84
C ALA A 37 2.39 8.09 9.53
N LYS A 38 1.80 8.54 10.63
CA LYS A 38 2.33 9.65 11.42
C LYS A 38 3.70 9.29 12.01
N ARG A 39 3.84 8.07 12.50
CA ARG A 39 5.12 7.58 13.01
C ARG A 39 6.19 7.57 11.92
N GLY A 40 5.82 7.18 10.70
CA GLY A 40 6.72 7.24 9.55
C GLY A 40 7.26 8.65 9.31
N GLY A 41 6.39 9.65 9.41
CA GLY A 41 6.80 11.06 9.31
C GLY A 41 7.78 11.46 10.40
N ARG A 42 7.54 11.05 11.65
CA ARG A 42 8.44 11.33 12.76
C ARG A 42 9.81 10.67 12.56
N LEU A 43 9.83 9.45 12.04
CA LEU A 43 11.07 8.74 11.75
C LEU A 43 11.90 9.45 10.68
N LEU A 44 11.23 10.02 9.66
CA LEU A 44 11.92 10.82 8.63
C LEU A 44 12.60 12.05 9.23
N VAL A 45 11.90 12.75 10.12
CA VAL A 45 12.46 13.92 10.83
C VAL A 45 13.67 13.50 11.66
N ASP A 46 13.52 12.45 12.46
CA ASP A 46 14.57 11.98 13.36
C ASP A 46 15.81 11.50 12.60
N ALA A 47 15.63 10.94 11.43
CA ALA A 47 16.72 10.47 10.58
C ALA A 47 17.33 11.58 9.71
N GLY A 48 16.75 12.79 9.71
CA GLY A 48 17.20 13.88 8.86
C GLY A 48 16.94 13.64 7.37
N LEU A 49 15.94 12.84 7.04
CA LEU A 49 15.60 12.43 5.66
C LEU A 49 14.34 13.16 5.18
N LEU A 50 14.37 14.48 5.20
CA LEU A 50 13.22 15.29 4.75
C LEU A 50 13.15 15.28 3.22
N PRO A 51 12.01 14.83 2.65
CA PRO A 51 11.89 14.72 1.19
C PRO A 51 11.70 16.08 0.51
N ASP A 52 12.13 16.16 -0.74
CA ASP A 52 11.92 17.32 -1.61
C ASP A 52 10.78 17.09 -2.61
N VAL A 53 10.48 15.83 -2.90
CA VAL A 53 9.38 15.42 -3.78
C VAL A 53 8.89 14.05 -3.32
N VAL A 54 7.59 13.84 -3.48
CA VAL A 54 6.95 12.55 -3.17
C VAL A 54 6.32 11.98 -4.43
N HIS A 55 6.55 10.70 -4.64
CA HIS A 55 5.84 9.90 -5.64
C HIS A 55 4.96 8.90 -4.91
N THR A 56 3.68 8.86 -5.25
CA THR A 56 2.73 7.94 -4.63
C THR A 56 1.81 7.31 -5.66
N SER A 57 1.17 6.20 -5.29
CA SER A 57 0.10 5.62 -6.09
C SER A 57 -1.15 6.48 -6.02
N VAL A 58 -2.21 6.05 -6.73
CA VAL A 58 -3.51 6.72 -6.69
C VAL A 58 -4.48 6.07 -5.71
N LEU A 59 -4.04 5.09 -4.94
CA LEU A 59 -4.87 4.47 -3.90
C LEU A 59 -4.89 5.36 -2.66
N ARG A 60 -6.10 5.55 -2.07
CA ARG A 60 -6.26 6.49 -0.95
C ARG A 60 -5.41 6.13 0.26
N ARG A 61 -5.18 4.84 0.53
CA ARG A 61 -4.32 4.43 1.65
C ARG A 61 -2.87 4.89 1.49
N ALA A 62 -2.35 4.90 0.27
CA ALA A 62 -1.01 5.40 -0.02
C ALA A 62 -0.95 6.92 0.00
N ILE A 63 -1.96 7.58 -0.59
CA ILE A 63 -2.07 9.04 -0.58
C ILE A 63 -2.21 9.56 0.85
N ALA A 64 -3.06 8.93 1.66
CA ALA A 64 -3.25 9.32 3.05
C ALA A 64 -1.96 9.12 3.87
N THR A 65 -1.24 8.01 3.65
CA THR A 65 0.03 7.76 4.32
C THR A 65 1.04 8.86 4.00
N ALA A 66 1.17 9.23 2.73
CA ALA A 66 2.05 10.31 2.31
C ALA A 66 1.66 11.64 2.96
N ASN A 67 0.38 12.00 2.91
CA ASN A 67 -0.13 13.25 3.48
C ASN A 67 0.11 13.33 4.98
N LEU A 68 -0.17 12.26 5.72
CA LEU A 68 0.03 12.21 7.16
C LEU A 68 1.50 12.30 7.54
N ALA A 69 2.36 11.57 6.83
CA ALA A 69 3.79 11.61 7.07
C ALA A 69 4.39 12.99 6.76
N LEU A 70 3.99 13.60 5.65
CA LEU A 70 4.45 14.93 5.25
C LEU A 70 3.96 16.01 6.21
N ASP A 71 2.72 15.89 6.71
CA ASP A 71 2.18 16.85 7.68
C ASP A 71 3.00 16.82 8.98
N VAL A 72 3.28 15.63 9.50
CA VAL A 72 4.10 15.46 10.71
C VAL A 72 5.53 15.98 10.50
N ALA A 73 6.09 15.77 9.31
CA ALA A 73 7.43 16.23 8.96
C ALA A 73 7.50 17.71 8.57
N ASP A 74 6.37 18.41 8.56
CA ASP A 74 6.24 19.80 8.10
C ASP A 74 6.70 19.97 6.64
N ARG A 75 6.37 18.99 5.81
CA ARG A 75 6.72 18.95 4.39
C ARG A 75 5.49 18.83 3.47
N HIS A 76 4.31 19.16 3.96
CA HIS A 76 3.05 19.09 3.19
C HIS A 76 3.05 20.01 1.95
N TRP A 77 3.96 20.95 1.87
CA TRP A 77 4.07 21.94 0.80
C TRP A 77 4.91 21.48 -0.39
N ILE A 78 5.60 20.33 -0.31
CA ILE A 78 6.44 19.84 -1.42
C ILE A 78 5.58 19.23 -2.53
N PRO A 79 6.13 19.12 -3.77
CA PRO A 79 5.39 18.48 -4.87
C PRO A 79 5.10 17.02 -4.57
N VAL A 80 3.86 16.61 -4.84
CA VAL A 80 3.42 15.21 -4.75
C VAL A 80 2.94 14.77 -6.13
N LYS A 81 3.58 13.74 -6.68
CA LYS A 81 3.25 13.18 -7.99
C LYS A 81 2.58 11.83 -7.81
N ARG A 82 1.40 11.67 -8.38
CA ARG A 82 0.58 10.45 -8.27
C ARG A 82 0.58 9.70 -9.59
N SER A 83 0.70 8.37 -9.52
CA SER A 83 0.63 7.52 -10.71
C SER A 83 0.06 6.16 -10.34
N TRP A 84 -0.88 5.66 -11.18
CA TRP A 84 -1.41 4.31 -11.01
C TRP A 84 -0.31 3.24 -11.17
N ARG A 85 0.80 3.57 -11.85
CA ARG A 85 1.93 2.65 -12.02
C ARG A 85 2.62 2.29 -10.71
N LEU A 86 2.39 3.09 -9.67
CA LEU A 86 2.90 2.83 -8.33
C LEU A 86 1.89 2.10 -7.45
N ASN A 87 0.72 1.76 -8.01
CA ASN A 87 -0.27 0.97 -7.28
C ASN A 87 0.31 -0.39 -6.89
N GLU A 88 -0.19 -0.88 -5.78
CA GLU A 88 0.06 -2.23 -5.32
C GLU A 88 -0.35 -3.26 -6.40
N ARG A 89 0.19 -4.47 -6.29
CA ARG A 89 -0.17 -5.57 -7.19
C ARG A 89 -1.69 -5.79 -7.22
N HIS A 90 -2.22 -5.96 -8.43
CA HIS A 90 -3.62 -6.32 -8.61
C HIS A 90 -3.79 -7.82 -8.35
N TYR A 91 -4.72 -8.19 -7.49
CA TYR A 91 -4.97 -9.59 -7.14
C TYR A 91 -6.13 -10.23 -7.92
N GLY A 92 -6.67 -9.55 -8.96
CA GLY A 92 -7.72 -10.09 -9.80
C GLY A 92 -8.95 -10.47 -8.98
N ALA A 93 -9.48 -11.66 -9.23
CA ALA A 93 -10.68 -12.15 -8.52
C ALA A 93 -10.45 -12.43 -7.03
N LEU A 94 -9.20 -12.40 -6.53
CA LEU A 94 -8.91 -12.60 -5.12
C LEU A 94 -9.20 -11.35 -4.27
N GLN A 95 -9.34 -10.18 -4.90
CA GLN A 95 -9.59 -8.94 -4.17
C GLN A 95 -10.89 -9.04 -3.37
N GLY A 96 -10.79 -8.69 -2.08
CA GLY A 96 -11.90 -8.82 -1.13
C GLY A 96 -12.04 -10.19 -0.50
N LYS A 97 -11.26 -11.18 -0.93
CA LYS A 97 -11.31 -12.53 -0.36
C LYS A 97 -10.40 -12.65 0.84
N ASP A 98 -10.82 -13.43 1.82
CA ASP A 98 -10.02 -13.73 3.00
C ASP A 98 -8.81 -14.58 2.60
N LYS A 99 -7.63 -14.20 3.09
CA LYS A 99 -6.38 -14.90 2.75
C LYS A 99 -6.36 -16.34 3.26
N LYS A 100 -6.92 -16.59 4.42
CA LYS A 100 -6.99 -17.93 5.00
C LYS A 100 -7.93 -18.82 4.21
N GLU A 101 -9.10 -18.31 3.82
CA GLU A 101 -10.06 -19.03 3.00
C GLU A 101 -9.48 -19.32 1.60
N THR A 102 -8.74 -18.38 1.03
CA THR A 102 -8.07 -18.57 -0.26
C THR A 102 -7.03 -19.68 -0.17
N LEU A 103 -6.26 -19.74 0.89
CA LEU A 103 -5.31 -20.82 1.13
C LEU A 103 -6.01 -22.18 1.14
N GLN A 104 -7.15 -22.29 1.82
CA GLN A 104 -7.92 -23.53 1.88
C GLN A 104 -8.52 -23.92 0.53
N ALA A 105 -8.98 -22.94 -0.26
CA ALA A 105 -9.64 -23.18 -1.53
C ALA A 105 -8.67 -23.60 -2.65
N TYR A 106 -7.47 -23.00 -2.69
CA TYR A 106 -6.53 -23.18 -3.81
C TYR A 106 -5.27 -23.97 -3.45
N GLY A 107 -5.00 -24.21 -2.17
CA GLY A 107 -3.81 -24.88 -1.70
C GLY A 107 -2.65 -23.94 -1.46
N GLU A 108 -1.71 -24.37 -0.63
CA GLU A 108 -0.60 -23.55 -0.17
C GLU A 108 0.33 -23.11 -1.30
N GLU A 109 0.70 -24.00 -2.18
CA GLU A 109 1.63 -23.70 -3.26
C GLU A 109 1.07 -22.62 -4.19
N GLN A 110 -0.18 -22.79 -4.67
CA GLN A 110 -0.82 -21.82 -5.55
C GLN A 110 -1.04 -20.49 -4.85
N PHE A 111 -1.43 -20.51 -3.58
CA PHE A 111 -1.61 -19.31 -2.75
C PHE A 111 -0.31 -18.50 -2.65
N MET A 112 0.81 -19.16 -2.38
CA MET A 112 2.11 -18.49 -2.27
C MET A 112 2.59 -17.95 -3.61
N LEU A 113 2.32 -18.62 -4.72
CA LEU A 113 2.61 -18.13 -6.06
C LEU A 113 1.86 -16.83 -6.34
N TRP A 114 0.58 -16.74 -5.99
CA TRP A 114 -0.21 -15.53 -6.19
C TRP A 114 0.22 -14.38 -5.28
N ARG A 115 0.67 -14.66 -4.06
CA ARG A 115 1.12 -13.62 -3.13
C ARG A 115 2.54 -13.12 -3.40
N ARG A 116 3.43 -14.00 -3.84
CA ARG A 116 4.88 -13.74 -3.87
C ARG A 116 5.48 -13.68 -5.25
N SER A 117 4.95 -14.42 -6.22
CA SER A 117 5.47 -14.41 -7.58
C SER A 117 4.74 -13.37 -8.42
N TYR A 118 5.50 -12.55 -9.13
CA TYR A 118 4.91 -11.63 -10.12
C TYR A 118 4.71 -12.28 -11.48
N ASP A 119 5.26 -13.48 -11.71
CA ASP A 119 5.14 -14.24 -12.95
C ASP A 119 3.81 -14.98 -13.07
N VAL A 120 3.19 -15.32 -11.93
CA VAL A 120 1.94 -16.09 -11.89
C VAL A 120 0.80 -15.12 -11.56
N PRO A 121 -0.03 -14.77 -12.54
CA PRO A 121 -1.14 -13.84 -12.28
C PRO A 121 -2.22 -14.49 -11.42
N PRO A 122 -2.94 -13.69 -10.59
CA PRO A 122 -4.12 -14.17 -9.90
C PRO A 122 -5.24 -14.44 -10.89
N PRO A 123 -6.34 -15.11 -10.46
CA PRO A 123 -7.50 -15.30 -11.32
C PRO A 123 -8.03 -13.98 -11.86
N PRO A 124 -8.48 -13.91 -13.13
CA PRO A 124 -9.03 -12.68 -13.68
C PRO A 124 -10.34 -12.30 -12.99
N VAL A 125 -10.63 -11.00 -12.98
CA VAL A 125 -11.90 -10.48 -12.47
C VAL A 125 -13.01 -10.87 -13.46
N GLU A 126 -14.10 -11.42 -12.96
CA GLU A 126 -15.25 -11.78 -13.79
C GLU A 126 -16.03 -10.52 -14.18
N ILE A 127 -16.56 -10.52 -15.42
CA ILE A 127 -17.36 -9.41 -15.93
C ILE A 127 -18.65 -9.32 -15.11
N GLY A 128 -18.92 -8.13 -14.55
CA GLY A 128 -20.11 -7.88 -13.74
C GLY A 128 -19.97 -8.22 -12.25
N SER A 129 -18.78 -8.64 -11.80
CA SER A 129 -18.51 -8.92 -10.39
C SER A 129 -17.85 -7.72 -9.68
#